data_ace539205fb7ed27e6e13003531f91b5
#
_entry.id   ace539205fb7ed27e6e13003531f91b5
#
_cell.length_a   1.000
_cell.length_b   1.000
_cell.length_c   1.000
_cell.angle_alpha   90.00
_cell.angle_beta   90.00
_cell.angle_gamma   90.00
#
_symmetry.space_group_name_H-M   'P 1'
#
loop_
_entity.id
_entity.type
_entity.pdbx_description
1 polymer ?
#
loop_
_entity_poly.entity_id
_entity_poly.type
_entity_poly.pdbx_seq_one_letter_code
_entity_poly.pdbx_strand_id
1 'polypeptide(L)'
;MVCGRSSLCLTLFLTFMLLCPSSTASAGPLPDAVGPWLAESGDAIPFRTASEDLGVWHNRIYTRSAPPGRIEAILMEGPGPGTLLVPQGAVSADDLPLGFGARYQTLDIAGRRAVLERQDILGTALAIELGKDRTLTLESACASQEELTEFATQVILLFEGR
;
A
#
# COMPACT_ATOMS: atom_id res chain seq x y z
N MET A 1 73.69 8.48 -29.09
CA MET A 1 74.16 7.36 -28.25
C MET A 1 73.32 7.41 -26.94
N VAL A 2 72.89 6.30 -26.53
CA VAL A 2 72.24 5.98 -25.23
C VAL A 2 70.73 5.72 -25.32
N CYS A 3 70.49 4.49 -25.24
CA CYS A 3 69.26 3.72 -25.15
C CYS A 3 68.49 3.99 -23.82
N GLY A 4 67.21 4.28 -23.88
CA GLY A 4 66.32 4.38 -22.72
C GLY A 4 65.23 3.33 -22.81
N ARG A 5 65.24 2.38 -21.90
CA ARG A 5 64.31 1.25 -21.78
C ARG A 5 62.94 1.71 -21.35
N SER A 6 61.94 1.40 -22.16
CA SER A 6 60.54 1.51 -21.79
C SER A 6 60.17 0.44 -20.73
N SER A 7 59.76 0.89 -19.56
CA SER A 7 59.17 0.05 -18.52
C SER A 7 57.67 0.08 -18.66
N LEU A 8 57.12 -1.02 -19.15
CA LEU A 8 55.67 -1.23 -19.30
C LEU A 8 55.10 -1.60 -17.92
N CYS A 9 54.50 -0.62 -17.23
CA CYS A 9 53.81 -0.86 -15.97
C CYS A 9 52.39 -1.28 -16.29
N LEU A 10 52.16 -2.58 -16.29
CA LEU A 10 50.84 -3.22 -16.47
C LEU A 10 50.06 -3.06 -15.18
N THR A 11 49.25 -2.01 -15.09
CA THR A 11 48.34 -1.81 -13.97
C THR A 11 47.10 -2.68 -14.15
N LEU A 12 47.06 -3.80 -13.44
CA LEU A 12 45.94 -4.70 -13.36
C LEU A 12 44.86 -4.07 -12.50
N PHE A 13 43.88 -3.37 -13.16
CA PHE A 13 42.69 -2.87 -12.49
C PHE A 13 41.77 -4.06 -12.14
N LEU A 14 41.86 -4.55 -10.90
CA LEU A 14 40.95 -5.52 -10.36
C LEU A 14 39.63 -4.83 -10.07
N THR A 15 38.70 -4.86 -11.03
CA THR A 15 37.34 -4.37 -10.87
C THR A 15 36.59 -5.31 -9.94
N PHE A 16 36.59 -5.00 -8.64
CA PHE A 16 35.76 -5.68 -7.65
C PHE A 16 34.32 -5.21 -7.86
N MET A 17 33.57 -5.93 -8.70
CA MET A 17 32.11 -5.77 -8.80
C MET A 17 31.52 -6.14 -7.46
N LEU A 18 31.18 -5.13 -6.64
CA LEU A 18 30.28 -5.31 -5.51
C LEU A 18 28.93 -5.80 -6.06
N LEU A 19 28.72 -7.10 -6.02
CA LEU A 19 27.37 -7.65 -6.06
C LEU A 19 26.68 -7.21 -4.76
N CYS A 20 25.97 -6.06 -4.80
CA CYS A 20 24.95 -5.79 -3.82
C CYS A 20 23.91 -6.90 -3.95
N PRO A 21 23.64 -7.69 -2.90
CA PRO A 21 22.50 -8.58 -2.91
C PRO A 21 21.27 -7.70 -3.09
N SER A 22 20.62 -7.79 -4.23
CA SER A 22 19.29 -7.24 -4.42
C SER A 22 18.41 -7.95 -3.40
N SER A 23 18.10 -7.27 -2.31
CA SER A 23 17.06 -7.72 -1.39
C SER A 23 15.81 -7.84 -2.23
N THR A 24 15.44 -9.07 -2.60
CA THR A 24 14.13 -9.37 -3.14
C THR A 24 13.15 -9.03 -2.01
N ALA A 25 12.61 -7.83 -2.06
CA ALA A 25 11.47 -7.47 -1.24
C ALA A 25 10.43 -8.56 -1.46
N SER A 26 10.05 -9.26 -0.40
CA SER A 26 9.02 -10.27 -0.45
C SER A 26 7.79 -9.61 -1.09
N ALA A 27 7.40 -10.11 -2.25
CA ALA A 27 6.20 -9.64 -2.92
C ALA A 27 5.02 -9.99 -2.01
N GLY A 28 4.59 -9.02 -1.21
CA GLY A 28 3.40 -9.15 -0.37
C GLY A 28 2.16 -9.33 -1.25
N PRO A 29 0.99 -9.54 -0.67
CA PRO A 29 -0.26 -9.73 -1.42
C PRO A 29 -0.65 -8.49 -2.24
N LEU A 30 -0.20 -7.30 -1.84
CA LEU A 30 -0.46 -6.06 -2.56
C LEU A 30 0.40 -5.95 -3.83
N PRO A 31 -0.17 -5.53 -4.99
CA PRO A 31 0.52 -5.49 -6.27
C PRO A 31 1.64 -4.44 -6.33
N ASP A 32 2.64 -4.64 -7.20
CA ASP A 32 3.75 -3.69 -7.39
C ASP A 32 3.35 -2.43 -8.16
N ALA A 33 2.24 -2.50 -8.90
CA ALA A 33 1.69 -1.35 -9.62
C ALA A 33 0.16 -1.45 -9.70
N VAL A 34 -0.52 -0.31 -9.64
CA VAL A 34 -1.96 -0.16 -9.82
C VAL A 34 -2.21 1.03 -10.74
N GLY A 35 -2.49 0.76 -12.01
CA GLY A 35 -2.57 1.81 -13.03
C GLY A 35 -1.31 2.67 -13.07
N PRO A 36 -1.42 4.00 -12.89
CA PRO A 36 -0.27 4.90 -12.90
C PRO A 36 0.50 4.95 -11.56
N TRP A 37 0.05 4.19 -10.56
CA TRP A 37 0.64 4.18 -9.22
C TRP A 37 1.68 3.07 -9.12
N LEU A 38 2.87 3.42 -8.68
CA LEU A 38 3.98 2.50 -8.45
C LEU A 38 4.20 2.31 -6.95
N ALA A 39 4.31 1.05 -6.53
CA ALA A 39 4.56 0.72 -5.15
C ALA A 39 6.02 1.00 -4.76
N GLU A 40 6.19 1.54 -3.57
CA GLU A 40 7.45 1.49 -2.84
C GLU A 40 7.59 0.15 -2.09
N SER A 41 8.69 -0.03 -1.37
CA SER A 41 8.84 -1.19 -0.48
C SER A 41 7.70 -1.22 0.53
N GLY A 42 7.20 -2.40 0.82
CA GLY A 42 6.15 -2.60 1.81
C GLY A 42 6.63 -3.47 2.97
N ASP A 43 5.90 -3.40 4.07
CA ASP A 43 6.13 -4.19 5.28
C ASP A 43 4.98 -5.16 5.53
N ALA A 44 5.30 -6.27 6.22
CA ALA A 44 4.32 -7.22 6.72
C ALA A 44 4.54 -7.44 8.22
N ILE A 45 3.54 -7.12 9.02
CA ILE A 45 3.59 -7.24 10.48
C ILE A 45 2.61 -8.32 10.91
N PRO A 46 3.09 -9.47 11.41
CA PRO A 46 2.21 -10.49 11.93
C PRO A 46 1.64 -10.09 13.31
N PHE A 47 0.33 -10.28 13.48
CA PHE A 47 -0.33 -10.16 14.77
C PHE A 47 -0.35 -11.53 15.45
N ARG A 48 0.31 -11.64 16.60
CA ARG A 48 0.44 -12.89 17.34
C ARG A 48 0.23 -12.68 18.82
N THR A 49 -0.43 -13.63 19.46
CA THR A 49 -0.35 -13.83 20.90
C THR A 49 0.66 -14.95 21.20
N ALA A 50 0.88 -15.25 22.47
CA ALA A 50 1.74 -16.36 22.87
C ALA A 50 1.20 -17.75 22.41
N SER A 51 -0.09 -17.85 22.10
CA SER A 51 -0.77 -19.11 21.78
C SER A 51 -1.42 -19.14 20.39
N GLU A 52 -1.51 -18.01 19.68
CA GLU A 52 -2.34 -17.92 18.47
C GLU A 52 -1.82 -16.87 17.48
N ASP A 53 -1.87 -17.20 16.19
CA ASP A 53 -1.70 -16.24 15.11
C ASP A 53 -3.06 -15.58 14.82
N LEU A 54 -3.13 -14.25 14.96
CA LEU A 54 -4.35 -13.48 14.78
C LEU A 54 -4.48 -12.91 13.36
N GLY A 55 -3.41 -12.89 12.59
CA GLY A 55 -3.41 -12.37 11.23
C GLY A 55 -2.15 -11.60 10.86
N VAL A 56 -2.22 -10.89 9.74
CA VAL A 56 -1.10 -10.10 9.20
C VAL A 56 -1.59 -8.73 8.74
N TRP A 57 -0.82 -7.72 9.03
CA TRP A 57 -0.94 -6.38 8.49
C TRP A 57 0.12 -6.20 7.41
N HIS A 58 -0.30 -5.96 6.17
CA HIS A 58 0.56 -5.58 5.06
C HIS A 58 0.36 -4.11 4.78
N ASN A 59 1.45 -3.35 4.78
CA ASN A 59 1.45 -1.93 4.43
C ASN A 59 2.26 -1.71 3.15
N ARG A 60 1.76 -0.86 2.26
CA ARG A 60 2.46 -0.47 1.05
C ARG A 60 2.12 0.96 0.64
N ILE A 61 3.13 1.73 0.30
CA ILE A 61 2.98 3.09 -0.19
C ILE A 61 3.02 3.06 -1.71
N TYR A 62 2.09 3.76 -2.33
CA TYR A 62 2.03 3.97 -3.77
C TYR A 62 2.22 5.43 -4.09
N THR A 63 3.05 5.71 -5.08
CA THR A 63 3.32 7.06 -5.56
C THR A 63 3.03 7.18 -7.06
N ARG A 64 2.66 8.38 -7.47
CA ARG A 64 2.45 8.76 -8.87
C ARG A 64 3.15 10.08 -9.12
N SER A 65 3.85 10.18 -10.26
CA SER A 65 4.64 11.37 -10.60
C SER A 65 3.83 12.49 -11.25
N ALA A 66 2.81 12.15 -12.05
CA ALA A 66 2.04 13.13 -12.83
C ALA A 66 0.54 12.80 -12.91
N PRO A 67 -0.35 13.58 -12.27
CA PRO A 67 -0.04 14.57 -11.25
C PRO A 67 0.56 13.88 -10.00
N PRO A 68 1.38 14.58 -9.22
CA PRO A 68 1.96 13.99 -8.01
C PRO A 68 0.91 13.51 -7.04
N GLY A 69 1.11 12.34 -6.47
CA GLY A 69 0.16 11.76 -5.52
C GLY A 69 0.79 10.66 -4.69
N ARG A 70 0.19 10.38 -3.53
CA ARG A 70 0.59 9.32 -2.61
C ARG A 70 -0.66 8.66 -2.02
N ILE A 71 -0.70 7.35 -2.07
CA ILE A 71 -1.71 6.51 -1.41
C ILE A 71 -0.97 5.52 -0.52
N GLU A 72 -1.41 5.39 0.72
CA GLU A 72 -1.03 4.31 1.60
C GLU A 72 -2.09 3.22 1.55
N ALA A 73 -1.68 2.00 1.23
CA ALA A 73 -2.56 0.84 1.18
C ALA A 73 -2.21 -0.12 2.31
N ILE A 74 -3.19 -0.44 3.11
CA ILE A 74 -3.09 -1.32 4.26
C ILE A 74 -4.04 -2.50 4.01
N LEU A 75 -3.49 -3.70 3.90
CA LEU A 75 -4.27 -4.92 3.84
C LEU A 75 -4.16 -5.65 5.15
N MET A 76 -5.28 -5.80 5.84
CA MET A 76 -5.38 -6.57 7.07
C MET A 76 -6.06 -7.91 6.79
N GLU A 77 -5.43 -9.00 7.23
CA GLU A 77 -5.93 -10.36 7.08
C GLU A 77 -5.96 -11.05 8.44
N GLY A 78 -7.00 -11.82 8.69
CA GLY A 78 -7.19 -12.61 9.90
C GLY A 78 -8.36 -12.18 10.77
N PRO A 79 -8.85 -13.06 11.66
CA PRO A 79 -9.99 -12.80 12.53
C PRO A 79 -9.69 -11.65 13.50
N GLY A 80 -10.58 -10.67 13.53
CA GLY A 80 -10.40 -9.43 14.28
C GLY A 80 -9.74 -8.33 13.45
N PRO A 81 -8.42 -8.35 13.20
CA PRO A 81 -7.75 -7.30 12.41
C PRO A 81 -8.31 -7.13 11.00
N GLY A 82 -8.64 -8.23 10.32
CA GLY A 82 -9.20 -8.21 8.97
C GLY A 82 -10.71 -8.04 8.89
N THR A 83 -11.41 -7.93 10.03
CA THR A 83 -12.86 -7.83 10.04
C THR A 83 -13.31 -6.37 9.97
N LEU A 84 -13.93 -5.97 8.87
CA LEU A 84 -14.54 -4.66 8.73
C LEU A 84 -16.02 -4.72 9.13
N LEU A 85 -16.39 -3.93 10.13
CA LEU A 85 -17.80 -3.77 10.53
C LEU A 85 -18.42 -2.64 9.69
N VAL A 86 -19.11 -3.03 8.63
CA VAL A 86 -19.84 -2.09 7.77
C VAL A 86 -21.33 -2.15 8.11
N PRO A 87 -22.00 -1.01 8.37
CA PRO A 87 -23.44 -1.00 8.61
C PRO A 87 -24.21 -1.63 7.45
N GLN A 88 -25.32 -2.31 7.79
CA GLN A 88 -26.25 -2.81 6.77
C GLN A 88 -27.09 -1.66 6.24
N GLY A 89 -26.89 -1.27 5.01
CA GLY A 89 -27.58 -0.16 4.37
C GLY A 89 -26.73 1.09 4.21
N ALA A 90 -27.28 2.07 3.53
CA ALA A 90 -26.58 3.33 3.30
C ALA A 90 -26.62 4.18 4.57
N VAL A 91 -25.45 4.52 5.07
CA VAL A 91 -25.27 5.40 6.22
C VAL A 91 -24.42 6.59 5.77
N SER A 92 -24.83 7.79 6.17
CA SER A 92 -24.02 8.99 6.12
C SER A 92 -24.08 9.64 7.50
N ALA A 93 -22.93 9.87 8.10
CA ALA A 93 -22.81 10.42 9.44
C ALA A 93 -21.61 11.35 9.54
N ASP A 94 -21.65 12.26 10.52
CA ASP A 94 -20.49 13.04 10.93
C ASP A 94 -20.29 12.91 12.45
N ASP A 95 -19.13 13.23 12.92
CA ASP A 95 -18.77 13.19 14.34
C ASP A 95 -18.85 14.57 15.03
N LEU A 96 -19.41 15.57 14.36
CA LEU A 96 -19.60 16.91 14.90
C LEU A 96 -20.72 16.93 15.96
N PRO A 97 -20.58 17.73 17.04
CA PRO A 97 -19.48 18.63 17.40
C PRO A 97 -18.42 18.00 18.31
N LEU A 98 -18.50 16.71 18.62
CA LEU A 98 -17.66 16.06 19.62
C LEU A 98 -16.39 15.42 19.07
N GLY A 99 -16.30 15.28 17.74
CA GLY A 99 -15.16 14.68 17.07
C GLY A 99 -14.25 15.69 16.35
N PHE A 100 -13.44 15.17 15.42
CA PHE A 100 -12.48 15.95 14.63
C PHE A 100 -13.02 16.42 13.28
N GLY A 101 -14.35 16.39 13.07
CA GLY A 101 -14.99 16.75 11.80
C GLY A 101 -14.93 15.63 10.76
N ALA A 102 -14.79 14.40 11.19
CA ALA A 102 -14.85 13.26 10.29
C ALA A 102 -16.28 13.06 9.76
N ARG A 103 -16.38 12.78 8.47
CA ARG A 103 -17.63 12.43 7.78
C ARG A 103 -17.49 11.05 7.21
N TYR A 104 -18.48 10.20 7.48
CA TYR A 104 -18.50 8.80 7.10
C TYR A 104 -19.62 8.55 6.11
N GLN A 105 -19.34 7.75 5.10
CA GLN A 105 -20.31 7.31 4.12
C GLN A 105 -20.06 5.86 3.72
N THR A 106 -21.13 5.04 3.72
CA THR A 106 -21.05 3.69 3.15
C THR A 106 -21.16 3.76 1.63
N LEU A 107 -20.34 2.95 0.94
CA LEU A 107 -20.27 2.85 -0.51
C LEU A 107 -20.31 1.38 -0.94
N ASP A 108 -20.62 1.15 -2.21
CA ASP A 108 -20.33 -0.10 -2.91
C ASP A 108 -19.21 0.15 -3.93
N ILE A 109 -18.17 -0.66 -3.88
CA ILE A 109 -17.03 -0.57 -4.80
C ILE A 109 -16.79 -1.96 -5.40
N ALA A 110 -17.08 -2.10 -6.68
CA ALA A 110 -16.98 -3.36 -7.41
C ALA A 110 -17.73 -4.53 -6.70
N GLY A 111 -18.94 -4.27 -6.18
CA GLY A 111 -19.74 -5.24 -5.44
C GLY A 111 -19.26 -5.54 -4.01
N ARG A 112 -18.32 -4.75 -3.49
CA ARG A 112 -17.78 -4.86 -2.13
C ARG A 112 -18.26 -3.70 -1.27
N ARG A 113 -18.68 -4.01 -0.05
CA ARG A 113 -19.06 -2.96 0.92
C ARG A 113 -17.82 -2.19 1.36
N ALA A 114 -17.96 -0.87 1.44
CA ALA A 114 -16.89 0.01 1.83
C ALA A 114 -17.39 1.14 2.74
N VAL A 115 -16.47 1.71 3.51
CA VAL A 115 -16.68 2.93 4.31
C VAL A 115 -15.68 3.96 3.85
N LEU A 116 -16.19 5.10 3.41
CA LEU A 116 -15.40 6.30 3.14
C LEU A 116 -15.43 7.18 4.37
N GLU A 117 -14.26 7.58 4.83
CA GLU A 117 -14.06 8.60 5.85
C GLU A 117 -13.38 9.81 5.23
N ARG A 118 -13.84 11.00 5.55
CA ARG A 118 -13.23 12.26 5.16
C ARG A 118 -12.98 13.12 6.38
N GLN A 119 -11.76 13.61 6.49
CA GLN A 119 -11.34 14.57 7.49
C GLN A 119 -10.67 15.74 6.82
N ASP A 120 -11.05 16.97 7.20
CA ASP A 120 -10.54 18.19 6.55
C ASP A 120 -9.02 18.38 6.72
N ILE A 121 -8.42 17.78 7.75
CA ILE A 121 -6.99 17.89 8.05
C ILE A 121 -6.21 16.65 7.60
N LEU A 122 -6.75 15.44 7.84
CA LEU A 122 -6.05 14.18 7.60
C LEU A 122 -6.26 13.63 6.18
N GLY A 123 -7.27 14.15 5.47
CA GLY A 123 -7.59 13.71 4.11
C GLY A 123 -8.70 12.67 4.07
N THR A 124 -8.54 11.70 3.18
CA THR A 124 -9.57 10.70 2.89
C THR A 124 -9.04 9.31 3.16
N ALA A 125 -9.83 8.50 3.84
CA ALA A 125 -9.61 7.07 4.02
C ALA A 125 -10.78 6.29 3.42
N LEU A 126 -10.48 5.14 2.81
CA LEU A 126 -11.45 4.24 2.19
C LEU A 126 -11.16 2.82 2.64
N ALA A 127 -12.01 2.26 3.50
CA ALA A 127 -11.92 0.89 3.98
C ALA A 127 -12.91 0.00 3.22
N ILE A 128 -12.45 -1.15 2.70
CA ILE A 128 -13.22 -2.04 1.81
C ILE A 128 -13.15 -3.46 2.35
N GLU A 129 -14.31 -4.10 2.47
CA GLU A 129 -14.41 -5.52 2.81
C GLU A 129 -14.09 -6.39 1.59
N LEU A 130 -12.89 -6.98 1.55
CA LEU A 130 -12.50 -7.89 0.46
C LEU A 130 -13.05 -9.31 0.63
N GLY A 131 -13.48 -9.65 1.82
CA GLY A 131 -14.03 -10.94 2.19
C GLY A 131 -14.07 -11.11 3.70
N LYS A 132 -14.44 -12.30 4.16
CA LYS A 132 -14.41 -12.59 5.59
C LYS A 132 -12.98 -12.41 6.13
N ASP A 133 -12.84 -11.60 7.18
CA ASP A 133 -11.56 -11.36 7.85
C ASP A 133 -10.46 -10.81 6.91
N ARG A 134 -10.86 -10.01 5.92
CA ARG A 134 -9.93 -9.39 4.97
C ARG A 134 -10.41 -7.99 4.57
N THR A 135 -9.66 -6.97 4.98
CA THR A 135 -9.98 -5.56 4.76
C THR A 135 -8.81 -4.84 4.09
N LEU A 136 -9.11 -4.11 3.02
CA LEU A 136 -8.19 -3.15 2.40
C LEU A 136 -8.56 -1.75 2.85
N THR A 137 -7.61 -1.02 3.44
CA THR A 137 -7.75 0.41 3.73
C THR A 137 -6.79 1.21 2.85
N LEU A 138 -7.30 2.24 2.22
CA LEU A 138 -6.55 3.20 1.41
C LEU A 138 -6.61 4.57 2.07
N GLU A 139 -5.47 5.20 2.29
CA GLU A 139 -5.38 6.51 2.93
C GLU A 139 -4.60 7.48 2.06
N SER A 140 -5.10 8.72 1.94
CA SER A 140 -4.41 9.78 1.23
C SER A 140 -4.82 11.16 1.74
N ALA A 141 -3.83 12.02 1.93
CA ALA A 141 -4.06 13.43 2.21
C ALA A 141 -4.37 14.27 0.95
N CYS A 142 -4.11 13.74 -0.24
CA CYS A 142 -4.16 14.51 -1.49
C CYS A 142 -4.99 13.86 -2.62
N ALA A 143 -5.23 12.55 -2.58
CA ALA A 143 -6.04 11.89 -3.59
C ALA A 143 -7.54 12.18 -3.37
N SER A 144 -8.26 12.36 -4.47
CA SER A 144 -9.70 12.51 -4.43
C SER A 144 -10.40 11.17 -4.10
N GLN A 145 -11.69 11.24 -3.75
CA GLN A 145 -12.50 10.02 -3.57
C GLN A 145 -12.52 9.19 -4.83
N GLU A 146 -12.65 9.81 -5.99
CA GLU A 146 -12.71 9.13 -7.28
C GLU A 146 -11.41 8.38 -7.55
N GLU A 147 -10.25 8.98 -7.27
CA GLU A 147 -8.95 8.34 -7.42
C GLU A 147 -8.78 7.14 -6.48
N LEU A 148 -9.22 7.28 -5.22
CA LEU A 148 -9.19 6.16 -4.27
C LEU A 148 -10.13 5.03 -4.68
N THR A 149 -11.32 5.36 -5.18
CA THR A 149 -12.30 4.39 -5.67
C THR A 149 -11.77 3.65 -6.92
N GLU A 150 -11.16 4.37 -7.85
CA GLU A 150 -10.54 3.76 -9.03
C GLU A 150 -9.39 2.84 -8.65
N PHE A 151 -8.49 3.31 -7.77
CA PHE A 151 -7.39 2.51 -7.24
C PHE A 151 -7.92 1.22 -6.58
N ALA A 152 -8.91 1.35 -5.70
CA ALA A 152 -9.54 0.22 -5.02
C ALA A 152 -10.12 -0.79 -6.00
N THR A 153 -10.85 -0.32 -7.01
CA THR A 153 -11.45 -1.18 -8.05
C THR A 153 -10.38 -1.98 -8.78
N GLN A 154 -9.28 -1.35 -9.17
CA GLN A 154 -8.17 -2.04 -9.83
C GLN A 154 -7.50 -3.07 -8.93
N VAL A 155 -7.31 -2.76 -7.64
CA VAL A 155 -6.75 -3.73 -6.67
C VAL A 155 -7.69 -4.93 -6.51
N ILE A 156 -9.01 -4.71 -6.38
CA ILE A 156 -10.00 -5.79 -6.27
C ILE A 156 -9.91 -6.72 -7.48
N LEU A 157 -9.90 -6.17 -8.69
CA LEU A 157 -9.80 -6.96 -9.92
C LEU A 157 -8.50 -7.78 -9.99
N LEU A 158 -7.38 -7.23 -9.51
CA LEU A 158 -6.10 -7.94 -9.45
C LEU A 158 -6.11 -9.08 -8.42
N PHE A 159 -6.91 -8.98 -7.35
CA PHE A 159 -7.10 -10.07 -6.40
C PHE A 159 -8.02 -11.16 -6.92
N GLU A 160 -9.07 -10.81 -7.67
CA GLU A 160 -10.02 -11.76 -8.25
C GLU A 160 -9.46 -12.52 -9.46
N GLY A 161 -8.48 -11.94 -10.15
CA GLY A 161 -7.81 -12.56 -11.31
C GLY A 161 -6.67 -13.51 -10.97
N ARG A 162 -6.37 -13.70 -9.68
CA ARG A 162 -5.34 -14.63 -9.19
C ARG A 162 -5.98 -15.90 -8.68
#